data_9e3bcb6da29606c4ba6100001e8304be
#
_entry.id   9e3bcb6da29606c4ba6100001e8304be
#
_cell.length_a   1.000
_cell.length_b   1.000
_cell.length_c   1.000
_cell.angle_alpha   90.00
_cell.angle_beta   90.00
_cell.angle_gamma   90.00
#
_symmetry.space_group_name_H-M   'P 1'
#
loop_
_entity.id
_entity.type
_entity.pdbx_description
1 polymer ?
#
loop_
_entity_poly.entity_id
_entity_poly.type
_entity_poly.pdbx_seq_one_letter_code
_entity_poly.pdbx_strand_id
1 'polypeptide(L)'
;MKSIINIRFATLSIAVIGMFAIGCKKSFLEENPVSNLTTDVYYKTEAGFEDLVKACYPLLRNIYQSRQLVLNGTDIFAPGGYGDPKFSTAPANAGALHQYDAGMNASLGDLQALWTLLYAELGRVNTAISRSEDITTMDEDLKAARVSEARFLRALVLFYLVQQWGDVPMPLTETQSASKEAIRVPSADVYSQIISDLVDAESKLPDVASDYGRVTKGAAQFLLSRVYLTRGWNYNNALGGSNADFTLALQYADKIIDAYPLAANYKDLFPVRSENPLNQYTGAQNDKNPEIVFAVQYNPDIITNKTDAAFGQDAAGGNNLHSVFGGNGEGFPGTKGRTSDYNRSQPIYPLGPAIFRMYDPAIDSRYDHNFLEVGYALQDVKDFKPLPLVNPNLKIDINAGDTVVYFRPWNDPATALDERGVDMGGSRKYSVINGDEWGGGYNIIDGVGASGFPSGEPNMWKFWQPNIPYGDAGGTFDEVIFRSAEAYLIAAEAIVKGATGGKLGGAEVYYNKVLDRALGTNAGLDPQCAAFPENIQSLDAVSYRATAGNISIDMILDERARELLGEYVRWYDLKRTGKLIERVLKYNPWAAKSNSIKEIHYLRPIPQNEIDLSFPAMSQNTGY
;
A
#
# COMPACT_ATOMS: atom_id res chain seq x y z
N MET A 1 90.71 -15.53 17.78
CA MET A 1 89.44 -16.10 17.29
C MET A 1 88.17 -15.56 18.00
N LYS A 2 88.14 -15.29 19.30
CA LYS A 2 86.95 -14.78 20.02
C LYS A 2 86.51 -13.35 19.60
N SER A 3 87.41 -12.47 19.21
CA SER A 3 87.11 -11.08 18.81
C SER A 3 86.44 -10.98 17.44
N ILE A 4 86.75 -11.86 16.48
CA ILE A 4 86.19 -11.85 15.12
C ILE A 4 84.75 -12.41 15.12
N ILE A 5 84.43 -13.33 16.02
CA ILE A 5 83.10 -13.90 16.15
C ILE A 5 82.12 -12.87 16.71
N ASN A 6 82.52 -12.05 17.66
CA ASN A 6 81.65 -10.99 18.24
C ASN A 6 81.33 -9.87 17.23
N ILE A 7 82.24 -9.54 16.32
CA ILE A 7 82.00 -8.52 15.30
C ILE A 7 81.00 -9.05 14.25
N ARG A 8 81.08 -10.32 13.88
CA ARG A 8 80.16 -10.94 12.90
C ARG A 8 78.74 -11.09 13.51
N PHE A 9 78.60 -11.35 14.78
CA PHE A 9 77.31 -11.39 15.43
C PHE A 9 76.70 -9.98 15.59
N ALA A 10 77.51 -8.98 15.92
CA ALA A 10 77.05 -7.60 16.02
C ALA A 10 76.59 -7.05 14.65
N THR A 11 77.31 -7.32 13.53
CA THR A 11 76.92 -6.92 12.19
C THR A 11 75.70 -7.67 11.66
N LEU A 12 75.53 -8.96 12.02
CA LEU A 12 74.33 -9.72 11.67
C LEU A 12 73.10 -9.22 12.41
N SER A 13 73.25 -8.89 13.69
CA SER A 13 72.16 -8.30 14.50
C SER A 13 71.74 -6.91 14.02
N ILE A 14 72.66 -6.06 13.60
CA ILE A 14 72.37 -4.74 13.01
C ILE A 14 71.69 -4.89 11.64
N ALA A 15 72.08 -5.87 10.81
CA ALA A 15 71.44 -6.14 9.52
C ALA A 15 70.00 -6.66 9.69
N VAL A 16 69.75 -7.51 10.69
CA VAL A 16 68.39 -8.01 11.02
C VAL A 16 67.49 -6.90 11.59
N ILE A 17 68.02 -6.03 12.45
CA ILE A 17 67.25 -4.86 12.96
C ILE A 17 66.97 -3.85 11.85
N GLY A 18 67.91 -3.67 10.90
CA GLY A 18 67.70 -2.80 9.73
C GLY A 18 66.62 -3.32 8.77
N MET A 19 66.42 -4.66 8.66
CA MET A 19 65.34 -5.24 7.83
C MET A 19 63.95 -5.09 8.47
N PHE A 20 63.86 -4.96 9.79
CA PHE A 20 62.57 -4.67 10.49
C PHE A 20 62.23 -3.17 10.51
N ALA A 21 63.16 -2.28 10.21
CA ALA A 21 62.93 -0.84 10.14
C ALA A 21 62.39 -0.35 8.80
N ILE A 22 62.30 -1.20 7.79
CA ILE A 22 61.56 -0.90 6.55
C ILE A 22 60.06 -1.17 6.85
N GLY A 23 59.49 -0.32 7.70
CA GLY A 23 58.05 -0.31 7.92
C GLY A 23 57.34 -0.11 6.62
N CYS A 24 56.45 -1.01 6.25
CA CYS A 24 55.52 -0.80 5.14
C CYS A 24 54.90 0.58 5.29
N LYS A 25 55.12 1.44 4.30
CA LYS A 25 54.39 2.70 4.24
C LYS A 25 52.92 2.37 4.22
N LYS A 26 52.09 3.11 4.97
CA LYS A 26 50.64 2.95 5.01
C LYS A 26 50.00 2.86 3.62
N SER A 27 50.61 3.51 2.63
CA SER A 27 50.26 3.45 1.22
C SER A 27 50.51 2.11 0.51
N PHE A 28 51.29 1.17 1.12
CA PHE A 28 51.47 -0.19 0.55
C PHE A 28 50.28 -1.10 0.86
N LEU A 29 49.48 -0.77 1.85
CA LEU A 29 48.24 -1.45 2.21
C LEU A 29 46.99 -0.77 1.65
N GLU A 30 47.16 0.35 0.95
CA GLU A 30 46.07 0.98 0.20
C GLU A 30 45.96 0.25 -1.16
N GLU A 31 45.02 -0.66 -1.26
CA GLU A 31 44.58 -1.23 -2.53
C GLU A 31 44.08 -0.09 -3.42
N ASN A 32 44.90 0.33 -4.39
CA ASN A 32 44.40 1.12 -5.52
C ASN A 32 43.88 0.13 -6.57
N PRO A 33 42.60 -0.16 -6.63
CA PRO A 33 42.07 -1.05 -7.66
C PRO A 33 42.17 -0.36 -9.02
N VAL A 34 43.18 -0.72 -9.79
CA VAL A 34 43.43 -0.14 -11.12
C VAL A 34 42.42 -0.63 -12.16
N SER A 35 41.62 -1.63 -11.83
CA SER A 35 40.67 -2.27 -12.76
C SER A 35 39.25 -2.46 -12.26
N ASN A 36 38.91 -2.14 -10.99
CA ASN A 36 37.57 -2.26 -10.47
C ASN A 36 37.09 -0.93 -9.90
N LEU A 37 35.95 -0.44 -10.37
CA LEU A 37 35.22 0.67 -9.76
C LEU A 37 34.78 0.23 -8.35
N THR A 38 35.43 0.78 -7.32
CA THR A 38 34.94 0.62 -5.94
C THR A 38 33.82 1.62 -5.68
N THR A 39 32.93 1.31 -4.74
CA THR A 39 31.87 2.22 -4.30
C THR A 39 32.43 3.57 -3.87
N ASP A 40 33.60 3.60 -3.21
CA ASP A 40 34.24 4.83 -2.71
C ASP A 40 34.79 5.72 -3.81
N VAL A 41 35.11 5.16 -4.97
CA VAL A 41 35.58 5.93 -6.13
C VAL A 41 34.40 6.32 -7.03
N TYR A 42 33.53 5.36 -7.31
CA TYR A 42 32.42 5.56 -8.25
C TYR A 42 31.41 6.58 -7.75
N TYR A 43 30.94 6.43 -6.51
CA TYR A 43 29.93 7.34 -5.94
C TYR A 43 30.45 8.75 -5.62
N LYS A 44 31.73 9.04 -5.84
CA LYS A 44 32.29 10.41 -5.84
C LYS A 44 32.25 11.08 -7.21
N THR A 45 31.80 10.37 -8.23
CA THR A 45 31.59 10.95 -9.57
C THR A 45 30.13 11.37 -9.72
N GLU A 46 29.88 12.33 -10.60
CA GLU A 46 28.52 12.78 -10.94
C GLU A 46 27.64 11.61 -11.42
N ALA A 47 28.15 10.77 -12.33
CA ALA A 47 27.42 9.59 -12.82
C ALA A 47 27.10 8.60 -11.69
N GLY A 48 28.08 8.33 -10.83
CA GLY A 48 27.89 7.42 -9.70
C GLY A 48 26.89 7.95 -8.66
N PHE A 49 26.90 9.27 -8.44
CA PHE A 49 25.93 9.92 -7.56
C PHE A 49 24.51 9.86 -8.15
N GLU A 50 24.33 10.13 -9.44
CA GLU A 50 23.05 9.96 -10.14
C GLU A 50 22.52 8.53 -10.02
N ASP A 51 23.39 7.53 -10.20
CA ASP A 51 23.00 6.12 -10.04
C ASP A 51 22.65 5.76 -8.60
N LEU A 52 23.36 6.35 -7.62
CA LEU A 52 23.06 6.16 -6.19
C LEU A 52 21.67 6.72 -5.83
N VAL A 53 21.34 7.91 -6.31
CA VAL A 53 20.00 8.50 -6.11
C VAL A 53 18.92 7.66 -6.80
N LYS A 54 19.16 7.21 -8.04
CA LYS A 54 18.23 6.30 -8.74
C LYS A 54 18.03 4.99 -7.98
N ALA A 55 19.08 4.45 -7.36
CA ALA A 55 19.00 3.21 -6.59
C ALA A 55 18.11 3.31 -5.33
N CYS A 56 17.73 4.50 -4.89
CA CYS A 56 16.79 4.71 -3.80
C CYS A 56 15.33 4.44 -4.20
N TYR A 57 14.97 4.47 -5.48
CA TYR A 57 13.58 4.29 -5.92
C TYR A 57 13.10 2.82 -5.97
N PRO A 58 13.89 1.84 -6.46
CA PRO A 58 13.41 0.46 -6.64
C PRO A 58 12.92 -0.21 -5.35
N LEU A 59 13.46 0.14 -4.19
CA LEU A 59 13.04 -0.47 -2.92
C LEU A 59 11.62 -0.05 -2.51
N LEU A 60 11.12 1.07 -3.03
CA LEU A 60 9.72 1.46 -2.84
C LEU A 60 8.77 0.37 -3.33
N ARG A 61 9.10 -0.35 -4.40
CA ARG A 61 8.30 -1.49 -4.89
C ARG A 61 8.10 -2.55 -3.80
N ASN A 62 9.16 -2.90 -3.08
CA ASN A 62 9.09 -3.86 -1.98
C ASN A 62 8.27 -3.33 -0.79
N ILE A 63 8.45 -2.05 -0.43
CA ILE A 63 7.70 -1.41 0.65
C ILE A 63 6.21 -1.43 0.36
N TYR A 64 5.80 -1.01 -0.84
CA TYR A 64 4.39 -0.95 -1.21
C TYR A 64 3.78 -2.32 -1.50
N GLN A 65 4.56 -3.33 -1.86
CA GLN A 65 4.10 -4.71 -1.91
C GLN A 65 3.88 -5.32 -0.51
N SER A 66 4.47 -4.76 0.55
CA SER A 66 4.28 -5.19 1.95
C SER A 66 3.04 -4.56 2.57
N ARG A 67 1.84 -4.89 2.03
CA ARG A 67 0.56 -4.25 2.40
C ARG A 67 -0.09 -4.81 3.67
N GLN A 68 0.40 -5.92 4.20
CA GLN A 68 -0.23 -6.64 5.30
C GLN A 68 -0.52 -5.76 6.51
N LEU A 69 0.46 -4.93 6.92
CA LEU A 69 0.34 -4.06 8.09
C LEU A 69 -0.57 -2.84 7.87
N VAL A 70 -0.99 -2.59 6.64
CA VAL A 70 -1.81 -1.42 6.27
C VAL A 70 -3.25 -1.81 5.91
N LEU A 71 -3.46 -3.01 5.42
CA LEU A 71 -4.77 -3.48 4.96
C LEU A 71 -5.40 -4.48 5.92
N ASN A 72 -4.62 -5.48 6.38
CA ASN A 72 -5.15 -6.53 7.24
C ASN A 72 -5.57 -5.97 8.61
N GLY A 73 -6.70 -6.47 9.10
CA GLY A 73 -7.26 -6.04 10.37
C GLY A 73 -7.92 -4.66 10.35
N THR A 74 -8.13 -4.07 9.17
CA THR A 74 -8.94 -2.85 9.03
C THR A 74 -10.43 -3.18 8.92
N ASP A 75 -11.23 -2.16 8.82
CA ASP A 75 -12.70 -2.26 8.78
C ASP A 75 -13.26 -2.75 7.43
N ILE A 76 -12.46 -2.72 6.36
CA ILE A 76 -12.93 -3.00 4.98
C ILE A 76 -12.23 -4.17 4.31
N PHE A 77 -11.25 -4.82 4.96
CA PHE A 77 -10.55 -5.98 4.41
C PHE A 77 -10.80 -7.24 5.25
N ALA A 78 -10.92 -8.36 4.55
CA ALA A 78 -11.11 -9.69 5.12
C ALA A 78 -9.80 -10.49 5.13
N PRO A 79 -9.70 -11.58 5.91
CA PRO A 79 -8.58 -12.51 5.83
C PRO A 79 -8.45 -13.12 4.44
N GLY A 80 -7.23 -13.19 3.92
CA GLY A 80 -6.95 -13.84 2.64
C GLY A 80 -7.25 -15.34 2.64
N GLY A 81 -7.45 -15.89 1.44
CA GLY A 81 -7.74 -17.30 1.26
C GLY A 81 -9.20 -17.66 1.55
N TYR A 82 -10.05 -17.55 0.55
CA TYR A 82 -11.44 -18.07 0.53
C TYR A 82 -12.37 -17.66 1.69
N GLY A 83 -12.07 -16.56 2.38
CA GLY A 83 -13.00 -15.83 3.24
C GLY A 83 -13.56 -16.52 4.48
N ASP A 84 -13.56 -17.83 4.56
CA ASP A 84 -14.00 -18.52 5.77
C ASP A 84 -12.82 -18.70 6.73
N PRO A 85 -12.91 -18.22 7.98
CA PRO A 85 -11.89 -18.48 8.99
C PRO A 85 -11.58 -19.97 9.23
N LYS A 86 -12.48 -20.86 8.83
CA LYS A 86 -12.29 -22.33 8.91
C LYS A 86 -11.47 -22.89 7.76
N PHE A 87 -11.44 -22.20 6.61
CA PHE A 87 -10.80 -22.68 5.38
C PHE A 87 -9.69 -21.75 4.89
N SER A 88 -9.34 -20.72 5.66
CA SER A 88 -8.31 -19.76 5.28
C SER A 88 -6.99 -20.47 5.03
N THR A 89 -6.53 -20.43 3.78
CA THR A 89 -5.15 -20.75 3.39
C THR A 89 -4.26 -19.49 3.49
N ALA A 90 -4.76 -18.44 4.16
CA ALA A 90 -4.02 -17.21 4.38
C ALA A 90 -2.60 -17.50 4.87
N PRO A 91 -1.63 -16.64 4.51
CA PRO A 91 -0.31 -16.70 5.11
C PRO A 91 -0.41 -16.85 6.64
N ALA A 92 0.45 -17.64 7.23
CA ALA A 92 0.37 -18.07 8.64
C ALA A 92 0.11 -16.93 9.65
N ASN A 93 0.42 -15.69 9.27
CA ASN A 93 0.30 -14.49 10.11
C ASN A 93 -0.93 -13.61 9.79
N ALA A 94 -1.70 -13.92 8.75
CA ALA A 94 -2.86 -13.08 8.38
C ALA A 94 -3.98 -13.16 9.43
N GLY A 95 -4.11 -14.27 10.15
CA GLY A 95 -5.06 -14.43 11.25
C GLY A 95 -4.80 -13.45 12.40
N ALA A 96 -3.56 -13.35 12.83
CA ALA A 96 -3.16 -12.47 13.94
C ALA A 96 -3.44 -10.99 13.66
N LEU A 97 -3.16 -10.51 12.45
CA LEU A 97 -3.42 -9.13 12.04
C LEU A 97 -4.92 -8.84 11.95
N HIS A 98 -5.73 -9.79 11.46
CA HIS A 98 -7.17 -9.60 11.32
C HIS A 98 -7.93 -9.74 12.64
N GLN A 99 -7.50 -10.64 13.51
CA GLN A 99 -8.18 -10.93 14.76
C GLN A 99 -7.61 -10.18 15.96
N TYR A 100 -6.43 -9.57 15.82
CA TYR A 100 -5.70 -8.91 16.91
C TYR A 100 -5.47 -9.85 18.11
N ASP A 101 -5.29 -11.14 17.82
CA ASP A 101 -5.08 -12.17 18.84
C ASP A 101 -3.64 -12.21 19.38
N ALA A 102 -3.33 -13.19 20.21
CA ALA A 102 -2.01 -13.36 20.82
C ALA A 102 -0.88 -13.60 19.79
N GLY A 103 -1.19 -13.94 18.55
CA GLY A 103 -0.23 -14.04 17.45
C GLY A 103 0.31 -12.67 17.02
N MET A 104 -0.37 -11.56 17.35
CA MET A 104 0.14 -10.21 17.10
C MET A 104 1.15 -9.81 18.18
N ASN A 105 2.36 -10.36 18.08
CA ASN A 105 3.45 -10.15 19.00
C ASN A 105 4.76 -9.83 18.26
N ALA A 106 5.83 -9.59 19.01
CA ALA A 106 7.13 -9.18 18.45
C ALA A 106 7.78 -10.18 17.47
N SER A 107 7.33 -11.44 17.47
CA SER A 107 7.85 -12.48 16.57
C SER A 107 7.08 -12.59 15.25
N LEU A 108 6.08 -11.73 15.01
CA LEU A 108 5.31 -11.73 13.77
C LEU A 108 6.21 -11.34 12.59
N GLY A 109 6.35 -12.23 11.60
CA GLY A 109 7.28 -12.08 10.48
C GLY A 109 7.02 -10.85 9.61
N ASP A 110 5.75 -10.44 9.44
CA ASP A 110 5.38 -9.25 8.67
C ASP A 110 5.95 -7.96 9.28
N LEU A 111 6.07 -7.89 10.61
CA LEU A 111 6.68 -6.75 11.31
C LEU A 111 8.17 -6.65 10.99
N GLN A 112 8.88 -7.78 11.10
CA GLN A 112 10.31 -7.84 10.79
C GLN A 112 10.58 -7.52 9.32
N ALA A 113 9.75 -8.03 8.42
CA ALA A 113 9.91 -7.81 6.98
C ALA A 113 9.82 -6.31 6.63
N LEU A 114 8.75 -5.64 7.07
CA LEU A 114 8.59 -4.21 6.78
C LEU A 114 9.64 -3.34 7.49
N TRP A 115 10.01 -3.66 8.75
CA TRP A 115 11.09 -2.98 9.46
C TRP A 115 12.40 -3.04 8.68
N THR A 116 12.79 -4.24 8.25
CA THR A 116 14.02 -4.44 7.49
C THR A 116 14.03 -3.66 6.18
N LEU A 117 12.91 -3.65 5.43
CA LEU A 117 12.78 -2.89 4.19
C LEU A 117 12.94 -1.39 4.43
N LEU A 118 12.25 -0.84 5.43
CA LEU A 118 12.31 0.59 5.74
C LEU A 118 13.69 1.03 6.20
N TYR A 119 14.38 0.25 7.03
CA TYR A 119 15.75 0.59 7.44
C TYR A 119 16.79 0.38 6.35
N ALA A 120 16.59 -0.58 5.44
CA ALA A 120 17.44 -0.73 4.27
C ALA A 120 17.34 0.50 3.35
N GLU A 121 16.12 1.00 3.12
CA GLU A 121 15.92 2.23 2.35
C GLU A 121 16.50 3.45 3.08
N LEU A 122 16.27 3.55 4.40
CA LEU A 122 16.85 4.63 5.21
C LEU A 122 18.38 4.67 5.09
N GLY A 123 19.04 3.51 5.08
CA GLY A 123 20.48 3.40 4.85
C GLY A 123 20.90 3.91 3.48
N ARG A 124 20.17 3.56 2.41
CA ARG A 124 20.47 4.01 1.03
C ARG A 124 20.33 5.53 0.88
N VAL A 125 19.23 6.07 1.32
CA VAL A 125 18.99 7.52 1.21
C VAL A 125 19.98 8.33 2.05
N ASN A 126 20.37 7.83 3.22
CA ASN A 126 21.42 8.47 4.03
C ASN A 126 22.77 8.41 3.34
N THR A 127 23.12 7.31 2.68
CA THR A 127 24.33 7.20 1.87
C THR A 127 24.33 8.24 0.74
N ALA A 128 23.20 8.36 0.01
CA ALA A 128 23.10 9.36 -1.06
C ALA A 128 23.25 10.80 -0.54
N ILE A 129 22.60 11.13 0.57
CA ILE A 129 22.69 12.44 1.20
C ILE A 129 24.13 12.72 1.67
N SER A 130 24.76 11.80 2.39
CA SER A 130 26.11 11.99 2.93
C SER A 130 27.15 12.12 1.83
N ARG A 131 27.09 11.29 0.79
CA ARG A 131 28.08 11.31 -0.31
C ARG A 131 27.91 12.48 -1.26
N SER A 132 26.80 13.19 -1.23
CA SER A 132 26.60 14.40 -2.03
C SER A 132 27.63 15.51 -1.70
N GLU A 133 28.19 15.52 -0.50
CA GLU A 133 29.21 16.48 -0.07
C GLU A 133 30.51 16.32 -0.87
N ASP A 134 30.83 15.11 -1.32
CA ASP A 134 32.02 14.80 -2.12
C ASP A 134 31.85 15.17 -3.61
N ILE A 135 30.63 15.48 -4.08
CA ILE A 135 30.35 15.80 -5.48
C ILE A 135 30.58 17.28 -5.73
N THR A 136 31.66 17.61 -6.41
CA THR A 136 32.09 18.99 -6.70
C THR A 136 31.99 19.37 -8.17
N THR A 137 31.67 18.43 -9.06
CA THR A 137 31.65 18.64 -10.53
C THR A 137 30.26 18.81 -11.11
N MET A 138 29.21 18.40 -10.36
CA MET A 138 27.81 18.53 -10.76
C MET A 138 27.34 19.99 -10.61
N ASP A 139 26.45 20.42 -11.48
CA ASP A 139 25.70 21.65 -11.32
C ASP A 139 25.02 21.72 -9.94
N GLU A 140 25.17 22.86 -9.25
CA GLU A 140 24.70 22.99 -7.86
C GLU A 140 23.18 22.88 -7.72
N ASP A 141 22.40 23.40 -8.67
CA ASP A 141 20.93 23.31 -8.62
C ASP A 141 20.50 21.86 -8.88
N LEU A 142 21.14 21.18 -9.83
CA LEU A 142 20.88 19.77 -10.10
C LEU A 142 21.26 18.90 -8.89
N LYS A 143 22.42 19.14 -8.28
CA LYS A 143 22.85 18.44 -7.06
C LYS A 143 21.85 18.67 -5.92
N ALA A 144 21.42 19.90 -5.70
CA ALA A 144 20.44 20.25 -4.69
C ALA A 144 19.09 19.52 -4.92
N ALA A 145 18.64 19.44 -6.18
CA ALA A 145 17.44 18.68 -6.53
C ALA A 145 17.61 17.19 -6.22
N ARG A 146 18.74 16.55 -6.58
CA ARG A 146 19.02 15.14 -6.31
C ARG A 146 19.10 14.81 -4.82
N VAL A 147 19.75 15.67 -4.04
CA VAL A 147 19.77 15.54 -2.56
C VAL A 147 18.36 15.66 -2.00
N SER A 148 17.54 16.52 -2.57
CA SER A 148 16.16 16.75 -2.13
C SER A 148 15.24 15.56 -2.47
N GLU A 149 15.49 14.83 -3.57
CA GLU A 149 14.84 13.55 -3.84
C GLU A 149 15.14 12.54 -2.71
N ALA A 150 16.41 12.39 -2.33
CA ALA A 150 16.79 11.49 -1.24
C ALA A 150 16.21 11.94 0.12
N ARG A 151 16.14 13.25 0.41
CA ARG A 151 15.49 13.78 1.63
C ARG A 151 13.98 13.49 1.65
N PHE A 152 13.30 13.66 0.54
CA PHE A 152 11.89 13.27 0.43
C PHE A 152 11.70 11.77 0.74
N LEU A 153 12.52 10.91 0.14
CA LEU A 153 12.46 9.46 0.38
C LEU A 153 12.78 9.12 1.84
N ARG A 154 13.76 9.81 2.46
CA ARG A 154 14.03 9.68 3.91
C ARG A 154 12.82 10.04 4.76
N ALA A 155 12.20 11.17 4.47
CA ALA A 155 10.99 11.61 5.16
C ALA A 155 9.84 10.62 5.01
N LEU A 156 9.63 10.07 3.83
CA LEU A 156 8.59 9.06 3.56
C LEU A 156 8.83 7.79 4.39
N VAL A 157 10.05 7.29 4.43
CA VAL A 157 10.43 6.10 5.20
C VAL A 157 10.28 6.34 6.69
N LEU A 158 10.78 7.47 7.20
CA LEU A 158 10.63 7.84 8.61
C LEU A 158 9.16 8.00 9.00
N PHE A 159 8.33 8.53 8.10
CA PHE A 159 6.90 8.67 8.32
C PHE A 159 6.21 7.30 8.49
N TYR A 160 6.57 6.29 7.69
CA TYR A 160 6.05 4.94 7.88
C TYR A 160 6.59 4.29 9.15
N LEU A 161 7.88 4.44 9.45
CA LEU A 161 8.48 3.91 10.68
C LEU A 161 7.77 4.45 11.93
N VAL A 162 7.66 5.78 12.06
CA VAL A 162 7.05 6.39 13.25
C VAL A 162 5.56 6.07 13.37
N GLN A 163 4.86 5.91 12.26
CA GLN A 163 3.45 5.53 12.30
C GLN A 163 3.24 4.08 12.73
N GLN A 164 4.08 3.14 12.32
CA GLN A 164 3.94 1.73 12.72
C GLN A 164 4.40 1.51 14.17
N TRP A 165 5.54 2.06 14.56
CA TRP A 165 6.20 1.68 15.83
C TRP A 165 6.32 2.79 16.87
N GLY A 166 5.94 4.02 16.55
CA GLY A 166 6.12 5.16 17.46
C GLY A 166 7.59 5.59 17.52
N ASP A 167 8.17 5.66 18.71
CA ASP A 167 9.58 5.97 18.84
C ASP A 167 10.44 4.92 18.15
N VAL A 168 11.40 5.36 17.32
CA VAL A 168 12.24 4.48 16.48
C VAL A 168 13.68 5.00 16.41
N PRO A 169 14.68 4.15 16.17
CA PRO A 169 16.01 4.62 15.81
C PRO A 169 16.00 5.49 14.56
N MET A 170 16.69 6.63 14.60
CA MET A 170 16.72 7.61 13.51
C MET A 170 18.16 7.96 13.10
N PRO A 171 18.88 7.04 12.43
CA PRO A 171 20.16 7.39 11.82
C PRO A 171 19.95 8.37 10.66
N LEU A 172 20.77 9.41 10.58
CA LEU A 172 20.66 10.47 9.57
C LEU A 172 21.86 10.55 8.63
N THR A 173 22.88 9.73 8.85
CA THR A 173 24.13 9.68 8.08
C THR A 173 24.42 8.29 7.57
N GLU A 174 25.32 8.19 6.58
CA GLU A 174 25.82 6.92 6.08
C GLU A 174 26.44 6.07 7.21
N THR A 175 26.11 4.78 7.25
CA THR A 175 26.72 3.85 8.20
C THR A 175 28.15 3.51 7.77
N GLN A 176 29.13 3.93 8.52
CA GLN A 176 30.56 3.71 8.22
C GLN A 176 31.11 2.39 8.83
N SER A 177 30.45 1.86 9.85
CA SER A 177 30.87 0.64 10.54
C SER A 177 29.67 -0.06 11.16
N ALA A 178 29.79 -1.37 11.34
CA ALA A 178 28.77 -2.15 12.05
C ALA A 178 28.63 -1.66 13.48
N SER A 179 27.41 -1.33 13.90
CA SER A 179 27.07 -0.98 15.28
C SER A 179 25.84 -1.77 15.73
N LYS A 180 25.81 -2.12 17.01
CA LYS A 180 24.62 -2.67 17.67
C LYS A 180 23.81 -1.61 18.41
N GLU A 181 24.29 -0.37 18.42
CA GLU A 181 23.59 0.72 19.09
C GLU A 181 22.38 1.15 18.25
N ALA A 182 21.20 1.04 18.88
CA ALA A 182 19.93 1.41 18.27
C ALA A 182 19.04 2.09 19.32
N ILE A 183 19.25 3.39 19.49
CA ILE A 183 18.48 4.19 20.46
C ILE A 183 17.21 4.70 19.81
N ARG A 184 16.06 4.44 20.43
CA ARG A 184 14.77 4.95 19.99
C ARG A 184 14.69 6.46 20.25
N VAL A 185 14.39 7.22 19.21
CA VAL A 185 14.18 8.67 19.25
C VAL A 185 12.69 8.94 19.45
N PRO A 186 12.31 9.91 20.30
CA PRO A 186 10.92 10.28 20.49
C PRO A 186 10.19 10.61 19.19
N SER A 187 8.96 10.18 19.05
CA SER A 187 8.14 10.40 17.85
C SER A 187 8.08 11.87 17.44
N ALA A 188 7.98 12.79 18.40
CA ALA A 188 7.98 14.24 18.13
C ALA A 188 9.24 14.72 17.40
N ASP A 189 10.41 14.18 17.76
CA ASP A 189 11.69 14.53 17.13
C ASP A 189 11.78 13.91 15.73
N VAL A 190 11.26 12.68 15.55
CA VAL A 190 11.14 12.06 14.22
C VAL A 190 10.25 12.90 13.31
N TYR A 191 9.08 13.36 13.77
CA TYR A 191 8.22 14.26 13.00
C TYR A 191 8.92 15.60 12.67
N SER A 192 9.71 16.13 13.58
CA SER A 192 10.49 17.34 13.34
C SER A 192 11.50 17.17 12.21
N GLN A 193 12.20 16.02 12.18
CA GLN A 193 13.13 15.67 11.10
C GLN A 193 12.40 15.48 9.77
N ILE A 194 11.26 14.75 9.75
CA ILE A 194 10.43 14.56 8.56
C ILE A 194 10.05 15.91 7.95
N ILE A 195 9.55 16.83 8.76
CA ILE A 195 9.14 18.17 8.29
C ILE A 195 10.34 18.95 7.78
N SER A 196 11.47 18.91 8.48
CA SER A 196 12.71 19.58 8.04
C SER A 196 13.16 19.07 6.67
N ASP A 197 13.19 17.76 6.45
CA ASP A 197 13.56 17.17 5.16
C ASP A 197 12.58 17.57 4.04
N LEU A 198 11.29 17.59 4.33
CA LEU A 198 10.27 17.91 3.32
C LEU A 198 10.21 19.39 2.97
N VAL A 199 10.39 20.29 3.93
CA VAL A 199 10.46 21.75 3.68
C VAL A 199 11.70 22.09 2.86
N ASP A 200 12.83 21.47 3.17
CA ASP A 200 14.04 21.62 2.36
C ASP A 200 13.81 21.08 0.93
N ALA A 201 13.22 19.90 0.80
CA ALA A 201 12.90 19.29 -0.49
C ALA A 201 11.92 20.15 -1.30
N GLU A 202 10.83 20.66 -0.69
CA GLU A 202 9.88 21.55 -1.37
C GLU A 202 10.59 22.77 -1.99
N SER A 203 11.59 23.31 -1.29
CA SER A 203 12.28 24.54 -1.75
C SER A 203 13.19 24.32 -2.96
N LYS A 204 13.64 23.09 -3.23
CA LYS A 204 14.69 22.78 -4.21
C LYS A 204 14.23 21.84 -5.32
N LEU A 205 13.17 21.08 -5.10
CA LEU A 205 12.62 20.20 -6.13
C LEU A 205 11.92 20.99 -7.22
N PRO A 206 12.02 20.55 -8.49
CA PRO A 206 11.32 21.17 -9.60
C PRO A 206 9.81 20.89 -9.54
N ASP A 207 9.01 21.78 -10.14
CA ASP A 207 7.57 21.57 -10.31
C ASP A 207 7.30 20.39 -11.25
N VAL A 208 8.14 20.20 -12.27
CA VAL A 208 8.08 19.10 -13.23
C VAL A 208 9.44 18.43 -13.27
N ALA A 209 9.48 17.13 -13.03
CA ALA A 209 10.71 16.37 -13.07
C ALA A 209 11.27 16.23 -14.50
N SER A 210 12.61 16.19 -14.65
CA SER A 210 13.27 15.93 -15.92
C SER A 210 12.98 14.55 -16.48
N ASP A 211 12.91 13.56 -15.59
CA ASP A 211 12.56 12.17 -15.91
C ASP A 211 11.25 11.82 -15.21
N TYR A 212 10.33 11.22 -15.94
CA TYR A 212 9.06 10.75 -15.37
C TYR A 212 9.32 9.81 -14.19
N GLY A 213 8.60 10.04 -13.07
CA GLY A 213 8.66 9.26 -11.83
C GLY A 213 9.67 9.73 -10.80
N ARG A 214 10.54 10.69 -11.12
CA ARG A 214 11.31 11.36 -10.08
C ARG A 214 10.41 12.21 -9.20
N VAL A 215 10.81 12.37 -7.95
CA VAL A 215 10.11 13.20 -6.98
C VAL A 215 10.05 14.65 -7.45
N THR A 216 8.88 15.28 -7.30
CA THR A 216 8.63 16.69 -7.63
C THR A 216 8.33 17.49 -6.37
N LYS A 217 8.31 18.82 -6.50
CA LYS A 217 7.82 19.72 -5.45
C LYS A 217 6.41 19.34 -4.96
N GLY A 218 5.53 18.97 -5.90
CA GLY A 218 4.18 18.51 -5.58
C GLY A 218 4.16 17.28 -4.68
N ALA A 219 5.05 16.32 -4.91
CA ALA A 219 5.16 15.15 -4.04
C ALA A 219 5.56 15.53 -2.60
N ALA A 220 6.52 16.47 -2.45
CA ALA A 220 6.92 16.98 -1.13
C ALA A 220 5.77 17.74 -0.43
N GLN A 221 5.05 18.59 -1.16
CA GLN A 221 3.86 19.30 -0.66
C GLN A 221 2.75 18.34 -0.25
N PHE A 222 2.52 17.30 -1.04
CA PHE A 222 1.53 16.28 -0.70
C PHE A 222 1.88 15.56 0.60
N LEU A 223 3.11 15.10 0.74
CA LEU A 223 3.54 14.42 1.96
C LEU A 223 3.50 15.35 3.17
N LEU A 224 3.85 16.64 3.01
CA LEU A 224 3.69 17.66 4.06
C LEU A 224 2.22 17.78 4.50
N SER A 225 1.27 17.80 3.57
CA SER A 225 -0.16 17.86 3.92
C SER A 225 -0.57 16.68 4.80
N ARG A 226 -0.15 15.46 4.45
CA ARG A 226 -0.43 14.22 5.18
C ARG A 226 0.29 14.18 6.54
N VAL A 227 1.54 14.64 6.60
CA VAL A 227 2.35 14.70 7.83
C VAL A 227 1.74 15.69 8.82
N TYR A 228 1.41 16.91 8.38
CA TYR A 228 0.78 17.91 9.25
C TYR A 228 -0.62 17.46 9.71
N LEU A 229 -1.43 16.87 8.84
CA LEU A 229 -2.72 16.29 9.24
C LEU A 229 -2.53 15.27 10.37
N THR A 230 -1.59 14.33 10.20
CA THR A 230 -1.33 13.27 11.19
C THR A 230 -0.79 13.84 12.50
N ARG A 231 0.15 14.79 12.41
CA ARG A 231 0.72 15.44 13.59
C ARG A 231 -0.31 16.28 14.34
N GLY A 232 -1.23 16.93 13.63
CA GLY A 232 -2.32 17.71 14.23
C GLY A 232 -3.29 16.86 15.08
N TRP A 233 -3.55 15.62 14.69
CA TRP A 233 -4.30 14.67 15.52
C TRP A 233 -3.57 14.28 16.80
N ASN A 234 -2.25 14.34 16.78
CA ASN A 234 -1.36 14.20 17.93
C ASN A 234 -1.73 13.02 18.85
N TYR A 235 -1.88 11.85 18.26
CA TYR A 235 -2.27 10.63 18.99
C TYR A 235 -1.41 10.45 20.26
N ASN A 236 -2.07 10.23 21.39
CA ASN A 236 -1.45 10.13 22.74
C ASN A 236 -0.56 11.33 23.14
N ASN A 237 -0.72 12.49 22.51
CA ASN A 237 0.13 13.67 22.70
C ASN A 237 1.63 13.41 22.47
N ALA A 238 1.97 12.40 21.64
CA ALA A 238 3.34 11.95 21.44
C ALA A 238 4.02 12.53 20.20
N LEU A 239 3.26 13.18 19.30
CA LEU A 239 3.76 13.60 17.99
C LEU A 239 4.27 15.04 17.95
N GLY A 240 4.16 15.79 19.06
CA GLY A 240 4.56 17.19 19.13
C GLY A 240 3.68 18.13 18.30
N GLY A 241 2.48 17.71 17.94
CA GLY A 241 1.54 18.46 17.11
C GLY A 241 0.60 19.37 17.90
N SER A 242 -0.05 20.26 17.16
CA SER A 242 -1.05 21.19 17.68
C SER A 242 -2.16 21.45 16.65
N ASN A 243 -3.19 22.17 17.03
CA ASN A 243 -4.25 22.58 16.10
C ASN A 243 -3.76 23.42 14.91
N ALA A 244 -2.62 24.11 15.04
CA ALA A 244 -2.02 24.85 13.93
C ALA A 244 -1.61 23.92 12.76
N ASP A 245 -1.30 22.67 13.03
CA ASP A 245 -0.95 21.70 12.01
C ASP A 245 -2.11 21.41 11.05
N PHE A 246 -3.36 21.46 11.50
CA PHE A 246 -4.52 21.31 10.61
C PHE A 246 -4.58 22.45 9.60
N THR A 247 -4.22 23.69 9.99
CA THR A 247 -4.17 24.82 9.06
C THR A 247 -3.04 24.63 8.04
N LEU A 248 -1.87 24.12 8.45
CA LEU A 248 -0.78 23.79 7.53
C LEU A 248 -1.17 22.64 6.60
N ALA A 249 -1.82 21.60 7.12
CA ALA A 249 -2.33 20.50 6.29
C ALA A 249 -3.27 21.01 5.19
N LEU A 250 -4.22 21.88 5.53
CA LEU A 250 -5.13 22.53 4.58
C LEU A 250 -4.39 23.37 3.53
N GLN A 251 -3.43 24.18 3.96
CA GLN A 251 -2.65 25.03 3.03
C GLN A 251 -1.87 24.21 2.02
N TYR A 252 -1.24 23.11 2.44
CA TYR A 252 -0.53 22.21 1.53
C TYR A 252 -1.49 21.40 0.65
N ALA A 253 -2.65 20.98 1.16
CA ALA A 253 -3.68 20.34 0.36
C ALA A 253 -4.21 21.27 -0.74
N ASP A 254 -4.44 22.54 -0.44
CA ASP A 254 -4.87 23.55 -1.43
C ASP A 254 -3.80 23.75 -2.55
N LYS A 255 -2.51 23.71 -2.22
CA LYS A 255 -1.44 23.78 -3.25
C LYS A 255 -1.53 22.56 -4.21
N ILE A 256 -1.80 21.39 -3.69
CA ILE A 256 -1.96 20.17 -4.52
C ILE A 256 -3.21 20.28 -5.38
N ILE A 257 -4.33 20.71 -4.82
CA ILE A 257 -5.59 20.88 -5.55
C ILE A 257 -5.44 21.84 -6.71
N ASP A 258 -4.67 22.91 -6.53
CA ASP A 258 -4.40 23.88 -7.59
C ASP A 258 -3.51 23.31 -8.72
N ALA A 259 -2.53 22.48 -8.37
CA ALA A 259 -1.52 22.00 -9.31
C ALA A 259 -1.91 20.68 -10.02
N TYR A 260 -2.73 19.86 -9.38
CA TYR A 260 -3.10 18.52 -9.83
C TYR A 260 -4.63 18.39 -9.89
N PRO A 261 -5.26 18.71 -11.04
CA PRO A 261 -6.71 18.67 -11.16
C PRO A 261 -7.25 17.23 -11.03
N LEU A 262 -8.43 17.09 -10.41
CA LEU A 262 -9.15 15.81 -10.44
C LEU A 262 -9.37 15.35 -11.87
N ALA A 263 -9.21 14.06 -12.15
CA ALA A 263 -9.67 13.45 -13.38
C ALA A 263 -11.16 13.71 -13.57
N ALA A 264 -11.58 13.93 -14.81
CA ALA A 264 -12.97 14.26 -15.12
C ALA A 264 -13.92 13.13 -14.70
N ASN A 265 -13.49 11.88 -14.86
CA ASN A 265 -14.22 10.71 -14.41
C ASN A 265 -13.29 9.77 -13.64
N TYR A 266 -13.84 9.00 -12.71
CA TYR A 266 -13.07 8.00 -11.96
C TYR A 266 -12.42 6.96 -12.88
N LYS A 267 -13.11 6.54 -13.95
CA LYS A 267 -12.63 5.59 -14.95
C LYS A 267 -11.39 6.06 -15.72
N ASP A 268 -11.08 7.35 -15.71
CA ASP A 268 -9.91 7.90 -16.42
C ASP A 268 -8.59 7.57 -15.69
N LEU A 269 -8.68 7.14 -14.44
CA LEU A 269 -7.53 6.73 -13.61
C LEU A 269 -7.24 5.24 -13.71
N PHE A 270 -8.27 4.43 -13.88
CA PHE A 270 -8.19 2.98 -13.79
C PHE A 270 -8.73 2.32 -15.06
N PRO A 271 -8.31 1.08 -15.40
CA PRO A 271 -8.80 0.38 -16.57
C PRO A 271 -10.32 0.29 -16.61
N VAL A 272 -10.90 0.49 -17.78
CA VAL A 272 -12.35 0.45 -17.95
C VAL A 272 -12.78 -0.92 -18.41
N ARG A 273 -13.77 -1.49 -17.71
CA ARG A 273 -14.47 -2.69 -18.15
C ARG A 273 -15.28 -2.41 -19.42
N SER A 274 -15.18 -3.29 -20.40
CA SER A 274 -16.05 -3.27 -21.58
C SER A 274 -17.41 -3.90 -21.26
N GLU A 275 -18.47 -3.40 -21.91
CA GLU A 275 -19.78 -4.04 -21.89
C GLU A 275 -19.82 -5.36 -22.69
N ASN A 276 -18.78 -5.64 -23.50
CA ASN A 276 -18.68 -6.88 -24.24
C ASN A 276 -18.09 -7.99 -23.35
N PRO A 277 -18.86 -9.05 -23.01
CA PRO A 277 -18.40 -10.11 -22.14
C PRO A 277 -17.20 -10.91 -22.68
N LEU A 278 -16.97 -10.90 -24.00
CA LEU A 278 -15.84 -11.60 -24.64
C LEU A 278 -14.62 -10.72 -24.84
N ASN A 279 -14.78 -9.42 -24.67
CA ASN A 279 -13.69 -8.44 -24.75
C ASN A 279 -13.87 -7.46 -23.60
N GLN A 280 -13.56 -7.91 -22.41
CA GLN A 280 -13.98 -7.24 -21.16
C GLN A 280 -13.28 -5.89 -20.92
N TYR A 281 -12.26 -5.54 -21.71
CA TYR A 281 -11.43 -4.38 -21.41
C TYR A 281 -11.03 -3.61 -22.65
N THR A 282 -11.30 -2.32 -22.63
CA THR A 282 -11.02 -1.40 -23.74
C THR A 282 -10.03 -0.29 -23.38
N GLY A 283 -9.57 -0.22 -22.12
CA GLY A 283 -8.71 0.87 -21.67
C GLY A 283 -7.44 0.38 -20.97
N ALA A 284 -6.42 1.23 -21.00
CA ALA A 284 -5.22 1.11 -20.17
C ALA A 284 -5.31 2.08 -19.00
N GLN A 285 -4.70 1.74 -17.89
CA GLN A 285 -4.45 2.70 -16.81
C GLN A 285 -3.67 3.90 -17.37
N ASN A 286 -4.07 5.09 -17.00
CA ASN A 286 -3.39 6.30 -17.41
C ASN A 286 -2.35 6.71 -16.35
N ASP A 287 -1.16 6.10 -16.39
CA ASP A 287 -0.08 6.33 -15.43
C ASP A 287 0.40 7.80 -15.38
N LYS A 288 0.09 8.58 -16.43
CA LYS A 288 0.41 10.01 -16.51
C LYS A 288 -0.81 10.91 -16.34
N ASN A 289 -1.88 10.41 -15.71
CA ASN A 289 -3.05 11.22 -15.42
C ASN A 289 -2.67 12.43 -14.56
N PRO A 290 -3.14 13.66 -14.90
CA PRO A 290 -2.83 14.87 -14.14
C PRO A 290 -3.22 14.84 -12.64
N GLU A 291 -4.12 13.96 -12.23
CA GLU A 291 -4.48 13.75 -10.83
C GLU A 291 -3.35 13.09 -10.03
N ILE A 292 -2.44 12.34 -10.70
CA ILE A 292 -1.38 11.59 -10.03
C ILE A 292 -0.23 12.53 -9.66
N VAL A 293 0.09 12.57 -8.38
CA VAL A 293 1.17 13.39 -7.82
C VAL A 293 2.48 12.61 -7.71
N PHE A 294 2.39 11.33 -7.31
CA PHE A 294 3.53 10.44 -7.19
C PHE A 294 3.11 8.98 -7.32
N ALA A 295 3.90 8.20 -8.04
CA ALA A 295 3.67 6.77 -8.25
C ALA A 295 4.98 5.98 -8.18
N VAL A 296 4.89 4.73 -7.75
CA VAL A 296 5.96 3.74 -7.91
C VAL A 296 5.89 3.18 -9.32
N GLN A 297 6.97 3.35 -10.07
CA GLN A 297 6.99 3.05 -11.48
C GLN A 297 7.20 1.58 -11.80
N TYR A 298 6.47 1.16 -12.83
CA TYR A 298 6.67 -0.09 -13.54
C TYR A 298 6.63 0.19 -15.06
N ASN A 299 7.04 -0.77 -15.88
CA ASN A 299 7.01 -0.63 -17.32
C ASN A 299 6.85 -1.99 -18.02
N PRO A 300 6.57 -2.01 -19.34
CA PRO A 300 6.41 -3.25 -20.10
C PRO A 300 7.65 -4.15 -20.14
N ASP A 301 8.84 -3.62 -19.89
CA ASP A 301 10.04 -4.43 -19.75
C ASP A 301 10.12 -5.03 -18.34
N ILE A 302 9.65 -6.25 -18.20
CA ILE A 302 9.62 -7.00 -16.94
C ILE A 302 11.00 -7.12 -16.30
N ILE A 303 12.07 -7.11 -17.07
CA ILE A 303 13.45 -7.21 -16.55
C ILE A 303 13.79 -5.99 -15.68
N THR A 304 13.31 -4.82 -16.07
CA THR A 304 13.55 -3.57 -15.33
C THR A 304 12.58 -3.36 -14.15
N ASN A 305 11.51 -4.15 -14.09
CA ASN A 305 10.52 -4.11 -12.98
C ASN A 305 10.97 -4.92 -11.76
N LYS A 306 12.08 -5.62 -11.81
CA LYS A 306 12.54 -6.45 -10.70
C LYS A 306 12.65 -5.63 -9.43
N THR A 307 12.12 -6.18 -8.37
CA THR A 307 12.38 -5.74 -7.00
C THR A 307 13.83 -6.07 -6.64
N ASP A 308 14.35 -5.49 -5.58
CA ASP A 308 15.69 -5.84 -5.10
C ASP A 308 15.71 -7.33 -4.69
N ALA A 309 16.50 -8.14 -5.38
CA ALA A 309 16.60 -9.57 -5.15
C ALA A 309 17.06 -9.91 -3.71
N ALA A 310 17.76 -8.98 -3.03
CA ALA A 310 18.17 -9.15 -1.64
C ALA A 310 16.98 -9.18 -0.67
N PHE A 311 15.83 -8.64 -1.07
CA PHE A 311 14.62 -8.57 -0.26
C PHE A 311 13.48 -9.46 -0.76
N GLY A 312 13.72 -10.29 -1.76
CA GLY A 312 13.01 -11.55 -1.98
C GLY A 312 11.55 -11.49 -2.36
N GLN A 313 11.10 -10.48 -3.10
CA GLN A 313 9.73 -10.49 -3.62
C GLN A 313 9.75 -10.68 -5.14
N ASP A 314 8.98 -11.63 -5.59
CA ASP A 314 8.63 -12.00 -6.94
C ASP A 314 9.75 -11.94 -8.01
N ALA A 315 10.23 -13.11 -8.42
CA ALA A 315 11.21 -13.26 -9.50
C ALA A 315 10.72 -12.70 -10.86
N ALA A 316 9.42 -12.48 -11.01
CA ALA A 316 8.81 -11.94 -12.23
C ALA A 316 8.87 -10.41 -12.32
N GLY A 317 9.01 -9.71 -11.19
CA GLY A 317 9.35 -8.28 -11.18
C GLY A 317 8.28 -7.35 -11.75
N GLY A 318 7.03 -7.45 -11.34
CA GLY A 318 5.95 -6.56 -11.78
C GLY A 318 5.09 -6.04 -10.64
N ASN A 319 4.16 -5.15 -10.99
CA ASN A 319 3.09 -4.76 -10.09
C ASN A 319 2.15 -5.94 -9.84
N ASN A 320 1.91 -6.31 -8.58
CA ASN A 320 1.07 -7.45 -8.24
C ASN A 320 -0.37 -7.08 -7.81
N LEU A 321 -0.77 -5.82 -7.93
CA LEU A 321 -2.08 -5.34 -7.45
C LEU A 321 -3.26 -6.12 -8.03
N HIS A 322 -3.26 -6.37 -9.35
CA HIS A 322 -4.31 -7.13 -10.02
C HIS A 322 -4.45 -8.57 -9.50
N SER A 323 -3.35 -9.15 -9.03
CA SER A 323 -3.31 -10.52 -8.52
C SER A 323 -3.73 -10.59 -7.05
N VAL A 324 -3.18 -9.73 -6.19
CA VAL A 324 -3.39 -9.80 -4.73
C VAL A 324 -4.76 -9.33 -4.28
N PHE A 325 -5.43 -8.48 -5.08
CA PHE A 325 -6.78 -8.00 -4.84
C PHE A 325 -7.84 -8.74 -5.66
N GLY A 326 -7.43 -9.40 -6.73
CA GLY A 326 -8.35 -10.14 -7.60
C GLY A 326 -8.94 -11.34 -6.88
N GLY A 327 -10.22 -11.60 -7.11
CA GLY A 327 -10.87 -12.81 -6.69
C GLY A 327 -10.64 -13.97 -7.69
N ASN A 328 -11.08 -15.16 -7.35
CA ASN A 328 -10.82 -16.38 -8.12
C ASN A 328 -11.75 -16.55 -9.35
N GLY A 329 -11.61 -15.65 -10.35
CA GLY A 329 -12.35 -15.75 -11.60
C GLY A 329 -11.99 -16.98 -12.44
N GLU A 330 -10.86 -17.64 -12.20
CA GLU A 330 -10.47 -18.87 -12.91
C GLU A 330 -11.41 -20.05 -12.63
N GLY A 331 -12.19 -19.98 -11.55
CA GLY A 331 -13.19 -20.99 -11.19
C GLY A 331 -14.56 -20.79 -11.84
N PHE A 332 -14.81 -19.73 -12.58
CA PHE A 332 -16.10 -19.54 -13.23
C PHE A 332 -16.31 -20.57 -14.35
N PRO A 333 -17.54 -21.10 -14.51
CA PRO A 333 -17.84 -21.99 -15.62
C PRO A 333 -17.49 -21.36 -16.96
N GLY A 334 -16.84 -22.10 -17.84
CA GLY A 334 -16.46 -21.60 -19.16
C GLY A 334 -15.27 -20.62 -19.17
N THR A 335 -14.57 -20.43 -18.07
CA THR A 335 -13.27 -19.74 -18.10
C THR A 335 -12.22 -20.63 -18.75
N LYS A 336 -11.16 -20.00 -19.27
CA LYS A 336 -10.02 -20.69 -19.87
C LYS A 336 -8.90 -20.93 -18.84
N GLY A 337 -9.24 -20.94 -17.57
CA GLY A 337 -8.26 -20.98 -16.49
C GLY A 337 -7.62 -19.62 -16.23
N ARG A 338 -6.33 -19.59 -15.93
CA ARG A 338 -5.55 -18.37 -15.63
C ARG A 338 -5.26 -17.54 -16.88
N THR A 339 -6.28 -16.92 -17.43
CA THR A 339 -6.16 -16.08 -18.63
C THR A 339 -6.04 -14.62 -18.29
N SER A 340 -5.68 -13.81 -19.31
CA SER A 340 -5.66 -12.34 -19.21
C SER A 340 -7.02 -11.72 -18.87
N ASP A 341 -8.12 -12.44 -19.08
CA ASP A 341 -9.48 -11.91 -18.86
C ASP A 341 -9.87 -11.86 -17.40
N TYR A 342 -9.47 -12.87 -16.61
CA TYR A 342 -9.74 -12.95 -15.17
C TYR A 342 -8.47 -12.98 -14.31
N ASN A 343 -7.30 -12.85 -14.93
CA ASN A 343 -5.98 -12.87 -14.30
C ASN A 343 -5.67 -14.16 -13.49
N ARG A 344 -4.46 -14.23 -13.01
CA ARG A 344 -4.09 -15.16 -11.96
C ARG A 344 -4.47 -14.54 -10.61
N SER A 345 -5.53 -15.00 -10.00
CA SER A 345 -5.89 -14.51 -8.68
C SER A 345 -5.05 -15.15 -7.59
N GLN A 346 -4.62 -14.33 -6.66
CA GLN A 346 -4.05 -14.71 -5.38
C GLN A 346 -4.75 -13.84 -4.33
N PRO A 347 -5.99 -14.14 -3.92
CA PRO A 347 -6.79 -13.25 -3.07
C PRO A 347 -6.17 -13.14 -1.67
N ILE A 348 -5.09 -12.34 -1.60
CA ILE A 348 -4.35 -12.07 -0.36
C ILE A 348 -5.08 -11.02 0.46
N TYR A 349 -5.72 -10.05 -0.22
CA TYR A 349 -6.44 -8.95 0.41
C TYR A 349 -7.89 -8.88 -0.08
N PRO A 350 -8.72 -9.89 0.21
CA PRO A 350 -10.13 -9.84 -0.13
C PRO A 350 -10.83 -8.73 0.66
N LEU A 351 -11.95 -8.26 0.11
CA LEU A 351 -12.73 -7.20 0.72
C LEU A 351 -13.67 -7.73 1.80
N GLY A 352 -13.83 -6.97 2.88
CA GLY A 352 -14.83 -7.24 3.91
C GLY A 352 -16.24 -6.84 3.46
N PRO A 353 -17.31 -7.30 4.14
CA PRO A 353 -18.69 -7.05 3.72
C PRO A 353 -19.07 -5.57 3.76
N ALA A 354 -18.50 -4.81 4.66
CA ALA A 354 -18.89 -3.42 4.87
C ALA A 354 -18.66 -2.52 3.65
N ILE A 355 -17.58 -2.75 2.91
CA ILE A 355 -17.22 -1.86 1.79
C ILE A 355 -18.26 -1.88 0.66
N PHE A 356 -18.88 -3.03 0.39
CA PHE A 356 -19.89 -3.14 -0.65
C PHE A 356 -21.16 -2.34 -0.34
N ARG A 357 -21.46 -2.17 0.95
CA ARG A 357 -22.62 -1.42 1.44
C ARG A 357 -22.37 0.08 1.55
N MET A 358 -21.11 0.52 1.43
CA MET A 358 -20.74 1.94 1.51
C MET A 358 -21.02 2.71 0.22
N TYR A 359 -21.33 2.05 -0.89
CA TYR A 359 -21.63 2.67 -2.17
C TYR A 359 -23.12 2.61 -2.49
N ASP A 360 -23.55 3.55 -3.30
CA ASP A 360 -24.82 3.45 -4.03
C ASP A 360 -24.55 2.80 -5.39
N PRO A 361 -24.87 1.50 -5.57
CA PRO A 361 -24.58 0.81 -6.83
C PRO A 361 -25.30 1.39 -8.05
N ALA A 362 -26.37 2.16 -7.83
CA ALA A 362 -27.18 2.72 -8.91
C ALA A 362 -26.57 3.98 -9.54
N ILE A 363 -25.81 4.77 -8.75
CA ILE A 363 -25.35 6.09 -9.20
C ILE A 363 -23.88 6.39 -8.94
N ASP A 364 -23.21 5.64 -8.06
CA ASP A 364 -21.77 5.80 -7.78
C ASP A 364 -20.94 4.94 -8.74
N SER A 365 -20.39 5.56 -9.78
CA SER A 365 -19.62 4.87 -10.82
C SER A 365 -18.42 4.07 -10.30
N ARG A 366 -17.95 4.36 -9.08
CA ARG A 366 -16.85 3.61 -8.46
C ARG A 366 -17.25 2.17 -8.13
N TYR A 367 -18.55 1.90 -7.90
CA TYR A 367 -19.02 0.54 -7.66
C TYR A 367 -18.70 -0.37 -8.85
N ASP A 368 -19.09 0.03 -10.05
CA ASP A 368 -18.86 -0.73 -11.27
C ASP A 368 -17.37 -0.90 -11.61
N HIS A 369 -16.55 0.09 -11.23
CA HIS A 369 -15.10 0.03 -11.49
C HIS A 369 -14.34 -0.77 -10.44
N ASN A 370 -14.78 -0.71 -9.19
CA ASN A 370 -14.07 -1.35 -8.09
C ASN A 370 -14.42 -2.83 -7.93
N PHE A 371 -15.59 -3.28 -8.41
CA PHE A 371 -16.08 -4.62 -8.17
C PHE A 371 -16.50 -5.33 -9.47
N LEU A 372 -16.19 -6.63 -9.55
CA LEU A 372 -16.75 -7.48 -10.58
C LEU A 372 -18.16 -7.90 -10.19
N GLU A 373 -19.17 -7.32 -10.82
CA GLU A 373 -20.56 -7.65 -10.53
C GLU A 373 -21.04 -8.90 -11.30
N VAL A 374 -20.59 -9.07 -12.55
CA VAL A 374 -21.01 -10.18 -13.40
C VAL A 374 -19.78 -10.90 -13.95
N GLY A 375 -19.73 -12.20 -13.77
CA GLY A 375 -18.76 -13.08 -14.44
C GLY A 375 -19.38 -13.77 -15.65
N TYR A 376 -18.61 -13.85 -16.74
CA TYR A 376 -19.03 -14.41 -18.01
C TYR A 376 -18.21 -15.64 -18.41
N ALA A 377 -18.84 -16.60 -19.12
CA ALA A 377 -18.12 -17.66 -19.80
C ALA A 377 -17.31 -17.09 -20.97
N LEU A 378 -16.07 -17.55 -21.12
CA LEU A 378 -15.17 -17.17 -22.21
C LEU A 378 -15.14 -18.21 -23.34
N GLN A 379 -15.75 -19.36 -23.13
CA GLN A 379 -15.85 -20.45 -24.10
C GLN A 379 -17.10 -21.28 -23.83
N ASP A 380 -17.51 -22.01 -24.86
CA ASP A 380 -18.63 -22.94 -24.75
C ASP A 380 -18.26 -24.10 -23.83
N VAL A 381 -19.20 -24.49 -22.97
CA VAL A 381 -19.12 -25.69 -22.13
C VAL A 381 -20.39 -26.50 -22.30
N LYS A 382 -20.25 -27.73 -22.76
CA LYS A 382 -21.36 -28.66 -22.92
C LYS A 382 -21.50 -29.54 -21.68
N ASP A 383 -22.75 -29.92 -21.38
CA ASP A 383 -23.07 -30.81 -20.26
C ASP A 383 -22.47 -30.34 -18.91
N PHE A 384 -22.33 -29.01 -18.70
CA PHE A 384 -21.86 -28.48 -17.44
C PHE A 384 -22.77 -28.92 -16.30
N LYS A 385 -22.18 -29.50 -15.28
CA LYS A 385 -22.91 -29.89 -14.07
C LYS A 385 -22.76 -28.77 -13.03
N PRO A 386 -23.79 -27.93 -12.86
CA PRO A 386 -23.77 -26.97 -11.76
C PRO A 386 -23.70 -27.71 -10.45
N LEU A 387 -23.09 -27.07 -9.44
CA LEU A 387 -22.99 -27.69 -8.13
C LEU A 387 -24.37 -28.14 -7.62
N PRO A 388 -24.48 -29.29 -6.95
CA PRO A 388 -25.74 -30.04 -6.76
C PRO A 388 -26.63 -29.48 -5.65
N LEU A 389 -26.87 -28.17 -5.61
CA LEU A 389 -27.79 -27.62 -4.63
C LEU A 389 -29.22 -28.08 -4.79
N VAL A 390 -29.62 -28.41 -6.01
CA VAL A 390 -31.03 -28.65 -6.30
C VAL A 390 -31.26 -29.93 -7.12
N ASN A 391 -30.37 -30.26 -8.06
CA ASN A 391 -30.52 -31.47 -8.87
C ASN A 391 -29.17 -32.05 -9.30
N PRO A 392 -28.74 -33.20 -8.74
CA PRO A 392 -27.46 -33.83 -9.07
C PRO A 392 -27.36 -34.30 -10.53
N ASN A 393 -28.46 -34.34 -11.25
CA ASN A 393 -28.52 -34.81 -12.65
C ASN A 393 -28.65 -33.66 -13.64
N LEU A 394 -28.74 -32.41 -13.19
CA LEU A 394 -28.85 -31.25 -14.05
C LEU A 394 -27.58 -31.07 -14.87
N LYS A 395 -27.74 -30.94 -16.17
CA LYS A 395 -26.72 -30.61 -17.13
C LYS A 395 -27.20 -29.42 -17.93
N ILE A 396 -26.37 -28.41 -18.09
CA ILE A 396 -26.68 -27.22 -18.88
C ILE A 396 -25.59 -26.98 -19.91
N ASP A 397 -25.97 -26.42 -21.03
CA ASP A 397 -25.04 -25.87 -22.02
C ASP A 397 -24.83 -24.40 -21.72
N ILE A 398 -23.58 -24.02 -21.58
CA ILE A 398 -23.10 -22.63 -21.39
C ILE A 398 -22.41 -22.22 -22.68
N ASN A 399 -22.76 -21.08 -23.22
CA ASN A 399 -22.07 -20.53 -24.38
C ASN A 399 -21.13 -19.40 -23.97
N ALA A 400 -20.11 -19.16 -24.77
CA ALA A 400 -19.25 -18.00 -24.58
C ALA A 400 -20.09 -16.70 -24.58
N GLY A 401 -19.89 -15.86 -23.56
CA GLY A 401 -20.68 -14.65 -23.33
C GLY A 401 -21.89 -14.83 -22.40
N ASP A 402 -22.28 -16.08 -22.08
CA ASP A 402 -23.33 -16.29 -21.07
C ASP A 402 -22.85 -15.83 -19.69
N THR A 403 -23.74 -15.17 -18.93
CA THR A 403 -23.51 -14.92 -17.49
C THR A 403 -23.39 -16.25 -16.76
N VAL A 404 -22.39 -16.38 -15.89
CA VAL A 404 -22.16 -17.59 -15.08
C VAL A 404 -22.18 -17.34 -13.58
N VAL A 405 -21.96 -16.10 -13.17
CA VAL A 405 -22.12 -15.66 -11.79
C VAL A 405 -22.61 -14.20 -11.76
N TYR A 406 -23.48 -13.89 -10.82
CA TYR A 406 -23.95 -12.53 -10.52
C TYR A 406 -23.71 -12.25 -9.05
N PHE A 407 -22.92 -11.23 -8.77
CA PHE A 407 -22.69 -10.72 -7.43
C PHE A 407 -23.71 -9.62 -7.15
N ARG A 408 -24.78 -9.97 -6.47
CA ARG A 408 -25.92 -9.11 -6.21
C ARG A 408 -25.52 -7.94 -5.29
N PRO A 409 -25.72 -6.68 -5.70
CA PRO A 409 -25.50 -5.53 -4.82
C PRO A 409 -26.54 -5.47 -3.69
N TRP A 410 -26.21 -4.75 -2.62
CA TRP A 410 -27.02 -4.70 -1.41
C TRP A 410 -28.42 -4.08 -1.61
N ASN A 411 -28.58 -3.19 -2.58
CA ASN A 411 -29.84 -2.49 -2.88
C ASN A 411 -30.81 -3.31 -3.75
N ASP A 412 -30.38 -4.40 -4.32
CA ASP A 412 -31.24 -5.38 -4.96
C ASP A 412 -31.91 -6.28 -3.91
N PRO A 413 -33.12 -6.80 -4.19
CA PRO A 413 -33.75 -7.78 -3.29
C PRO A 413 -32.86 -8.99 -3.07
N ALA A 414 -32.67 -9.40 -1.82
CA ALA A 414 -31.87 -10.57 -1.49
C ALA A 414 -32.46 -11.84 -2.13
N THR A 415 -31.63 -12.59 -2.82
CA THR A 415 -32.01 -13.91 -3.36
C THR A 415 -31.98 -14.93 -2.22
N ALA A 416 -33.07 -15.65 -2.03
CA ALA A 416 -33.15 -16.70 -1.02
C ALA A 416 -32.09 -17.79 -1.28
N LEU A 417 -31.60 -18.44 -0.21
CA LEU A 417 -30.48 -19.39 -0.30
C LEU A 417 -30.74 -20.54 -1.27
N ASP A 418 -31.95 -21.07 -1.27
CA ASP A 418 -32.40 -22.15 -2.15
C ASP A 418 -32.59 -21.72 -3.60
N GLU A 419 -32.68 -20.43 -3.86
CA GLU A 419 -32.82 -19.84 -5.19
C GLU A 419 -31.50 -19.35 -5.80
N ARG A 420 -30.40 -19.40 -5.06
CA ARG A 420 -29.09 -18.86 -5.53
C ARG A 420 -28.39 -19.71 -6.56
N GLY A 421 -28.79 -20.98 -6.70
CA GLY A 421 -28.26 -21.88 -7.71
C GLY A 421 -28.78 -21.60 -9.11
N VAL A 422 -28.30 -22.39 -10.08
CA VAL A 422 -28.84 -22.40 -11.42
C VAL A 422 -30.32 -22.83 -11.38
N ASP A 423 -31.20 -22.05 -12.04
CA ASP A 423 -32.62 -22.32 -12.04
C ASP A 423 -32.94 -23.67 -12.70
N MET A 424 -33.71 -24.48 -12.00
CA MET A 424 -34.16 -25.79 -12.42
C MET A 424 -35.09 -25.77 -13.63
N GLY A 425 -35.81 -24.69 -13.84
CA GLY A 425 -36.66 -24.47 -15.00
C GLY A 425 -35.88 -24.09 -16.27
N GLY A 426 -34.58 -23.90 -16.18
CA GLY A 426 -33.69 -23.62 -17.32
C GLY A 426 -33.68 -22.20 -17.81
N SER A 427 -34.29 -21.27 -17.07
CA SER A 427 -34.30 -19.85 -17.45
C SER A 427 -33.03 -19.10 -17.01
N ARG A 428 -32.44 -19.50 -15.88
CA ARG A 428 -31.23 -18.89 -15.33
C ARG A 428 -30.08 -19.89 -15.28
N LYS A 429 -29.03 -19.62 -16.04
CA LYS A 429 -27.84 -20.50 -16.14
C LYS A 429 -26.70 -20.10 -15.20
N TYR A 430 -26.89 -19.11 -14.34
CA TYR A 430 -25.85 -18.54 -13.47
C TYR A 430 -26.20 -18.67 -11.99
N SER A 431 -25.18 -18.65 -11.18
CA SER A 431 -25.32 -18.57 -9.72
C SER A 431 -25.41 -17.12 -9.25
N VAL A 432 -26.17 -16.87 -8.19
CA VAL A 432 -26.27 -15.57 -7.54
C VAL A 432 -25.53 -15.60 -6.22
N ILE A 433 -24.71 -14.58 -5.97
CA ILE A 433 -23.96 -14.38 -4.74
C ILE A 433 -24.39 -13.05 -4.15
N ASN A 434 -24.90 -13.06 -2.92
CA ASN A 434 -25.23 -11.81 -2.21
C ASN A 434 -23.94 -11.25 -1.60
N GLY A 435 -23.32 -10.28 -2.26
CA GLY A 435 -22.02 -9.72 -1.86
C GLY A 435 -22.00 -9.06 -0.49
N ASP A 436 -23.18 -8.74 0.05
CA ASP A 436 -23.36 -8.11 1.35
C ASP A 436 -23.58 -9.10 2.52
N GLU A 437 -23.55 -10.40 2.25
CA GLU A 437 -23.76 -11.47 3.26
C GLU A 437 -22.46 -12.15 3.75
N TRP A 438 -21.34 -11.54 3.55
CA TRP A 438 -20.05 -12.00 4.03
C TRP A 438 -20.04 -12.35 5.53
N GLY A 439 -19.39 -13.43 5.88
CA GLY A 439 -19.16 -13.84 7.27
C GLY A 439 -20.35 -14.46 7.99
N GLY A 440 -21.55 -14.46 7.40
CA GLY A 440 -22.74 -15.10 7.98
C GLY A 440 -23.30 -16.25 7.15
N GLY A 441 -23.08 -16.26 5.85
CA GLY A 441 -23.74 -17.16 4.92
C GLY A 441 -22.83 -17.73 3.84
N TYR A 442 -21.54 -17.61 4.01
CA TYR A 442 -20.57 -17.95 2.99
C TYR A 442 -20.37 -19.42 2.75
N ASN A 443 -20.86 -20.24 3.59
CA ASN A 443 -21.20 -21.58 3.17
C ASN A 443 -22.40 -21.48 2.24
N ILE A 444 -22.18 -20.82 1.11
CA ILE A 444 -23.19 -20.70 0.06
C ILE A 444 -23.75 -22.07 -0.26
N ILE A 445 -23.04 -23.10 0.15
CA ILE A 445 -23.42 -24.48 -0.05
C ILE A 445 -22.84 -25.28 1.09
N ASP A 446 -23.66 -25.57 2.08
CA ASP A 446 -23.32 -26.56 3.11
C ASP A 446 -22.68 -27.79 2.46
N GLY A 447 -21.42 -28.02 2.69
CA GLY A 447 -20.67 -29.19 2.30
C GLY A 447 -20.06 -29.22 0.91
N VAL A 448 -20.16 -28.16 0.10
CA VAL A 448 -19.41 -28.05 -1.16
C VAL A 448 -18.34 -26.98 -1.02
N GLY A 449 -17.47 -27.25 -0.08
CA GLY A 449 -16.20 -26.58 -0.05
C GLY A 449 -15.50 -26.83 -1.36
N ALA A 450 -15.28 -25.79 -2.12
CA ALA A 450 -14.01 -25.62 -2.75
C ALA A 450 -13.68 -26.28 -4.07
N SER A 451 -14.40 -27.10 -4.66
CA SER A 451 -13.95 -27.55 -5.97
C SER A 451 -14.82 -26.99 -7.10
N GLY A 452 -14.69 -25.70 -7.35
CA GLY A 452 -15.19 -25.15 -8.59
C GLY A 452 -16.00 -23.86 -8.55
N PHE A 453 -16.22 -23.24 -7.37
CA PHE A 453 -16.80 -21.91 -7.33
C PHE A 453 -15.83 -20.91 -6.72
N PRO A 454 -15.80 -19.70 -7.29
CA PRO A 454 -15.01 -18.61 -6.75
C PRO A 454 -15.39 -18.35 -5.30
N SER A 455 -14.44 -17.85 -4.55
CA SER A 455 -14.70 -17.16 -3.31
C SER A 455 -15.93 -16.30 -3.52
N GLY A 456 -16.87 -16.41 -2.65
CA GLY A 456 -18.15 -15.78 -2.83
C GLY A 456 -18.15 -14.27 -2.64
N GLU A 457 -17.04 -13.57 -2.73
CA GLU A 457 -16.97 -12.11 -2.75
C GLU A 457 -16.79 -11.59 -4.17
N PRO A 458 -17.35 -10.44 -4.49
CA PRO A 458 -17.02 -9.74 -5.71
C PRO A 458 -15.53 -9.48 -5.77
N ASN A 459 -14.92 -9.77 -6.90
CA ASN A 459 -13.51 -9.49 -7.11
C ASN A 459 -13.29 -7.98 -7.11
N MET A 460 -12.25 -7.53 -6.42
CA MET A 460 -11.82 -6.16 -6.54
C MET A 460 -11.17 -5.94 -7.90
N TRP A 461 -11.78 -5.10 -8.69
CA TRP A 461 -11.42 -4.89 -10.09
C TRP A 461 -10.64 -3.60 -10.33
N LYS A 462 -10.60 -2.71 -9.36
CA LYS A 462 -9.94 -1.39 -9.44
C LYS A 462 -8.54 -1.43 -10.06
N PHE A 463 -7.75 -2.44 -9.73
CA PHE A 463 -6.37 -2.60 -10.20
C PHE A 463 -6.23 -3.69 -11.26
N TRP A 464 -7.33 -4.11 -11.86
CA TRP A 464 -7.26 -5.09 -12.91
C TRP A 464 -6.43 -4.57 -14.08
N GLN A 465 -5.61 -5.43 -14.69
CA GLN A 465 -4.78 -5.08 -15.81
C GLN A 465 -4.98 -6.04 -16.98
N PRO A 466 -5.25 -5.52 -18.22
CA PRO A 466 -5.36 -6.35 -19.42
C PRO A 466 -4.01 -6.90 -19.85
N ASN A 467 -4.06 -7.99 -20.63
CA ASN A 467 -2.90 -8.57 -21.33
C ASN A 467 -1.78 -9.10 -20.42
N ILE A 468 -2.10 -9.44 -19.18
CA ILE A 468 -1.16 -10.19 -18.35
C ILE A 468 -0.98 -11.59 -18.93
N PRO A 469 0.26 -12.06 -19.18
CA PRO A 469 0.50 -13.40 -19.68
C PRO A 469 -0.08 -14.48 -18.78
N TYR A 470 -0.45 -15.62 -19.37
CA TYR A 470 -0.99 -16.75 -18.63
C TYR A 470 -0.07 -17.16 -17.46
N GLY A 471 -0.65 -17.21 -16.29
CA GLY A 471 0.06 -17.63 -15.06
C GLY A 471 1.01 -16.60 -14.47
N ASP A 472 1.13 -15.42 -15.08
CA ASP A 472 1.95 -14.34 -14.55
C ASP A 472 1.19 -13.53 -13.49
N ALA A 473 1.92 -13.07 -12.48
CA ALA A 473 1.42 -12.18 -11.44
C ALA A 473 1.96 -10.75 -11.57
N GLY A 474 2.85 -10.52 -12.54
CA GLY A 474 3.53 -9.25 -12.75
C GLY A 474 2.80 -8.35 -13.73
N GLY A 475 2.25 -7.25 -13.26
CA GLY A 475 1.67 -6.17 -14.06
C GLY A 475 2.70 -5.09 -14.40
N THR A 476 2.33 -4.19 -15.30
CA THR A 476 3.21 -3.13 -15.81
C THR A 476 2.70 -1.72 -15.53
N PHE A 477 1.53 -1.59 -14.91
CA PHE A 477 0.96 -0.31 -14.54
C PHE A 477 1.64 0.24 -13.28
N ASP A 478 1.80 1.56 -13.21
CA ASP A 478 2.35 2.23 -12.05
C ASP A 478 1.44 2.07 -10.83
N GLU A 479 2.03 1.96 -9.66
CA GLU A 479 1.28 1.98 -8.41
C GLU A 479 1.16 3.42 -7.90
N VAL A 480 -0.04 3.97 -7.94
CA VAL A 480 -0.33 5.34 -7.49
C VAL A 480 -0.22 5.42 -5.97
N ILE A 481 0.63 6.33 -5.49
CA ILE A 481 0.89 6.55 -4.06
C ILE A 481 0.23 7.82 -3.55
N PHE A 482 0.32 8.90 -4.33
CA PHE A 482 -0.29 10.19 -4.02
C PHE A 482 -1.09 10.68 -5.22
N ARG A 483 -2.34 11.07 -4.99
CA ARG A 483 -3.21 11.69 -5.99
C ARG A 483 -4.09 12.76 -5.36
N SER A 484 -4.47 13.77 -6.14
CA SER A 484 -5.12 14.96 -5.60
C SER A 484 -6.47 14.69 -4.93
N ALA A 485 -7.22 13.66 -5.29
CA ALA A 485 -8.46 13.32 -4.59
C ALA A 485 -8.25 13.13 -3.08
N GLU A 486 -7.11 12.57 -2.64
CA GLU A 486 -6.80 12.50 -1.22
C GLU A 486 -6.56 13.89 -0.61
N ALA A 487 -5.96 14.83 -1.36
CA ALA A 487 -5.74 16.19 -0.86
C ALA A 487 -7.07 16.91 -0.56
N TYR A 488 -8.12 16.68 -1.36
CA TYR A 488 -9.47 17.18 -1.04
C TYR A 488 -9.99 16.61 0.28
N LEU A 489 -9.79 15.33 0.53
CA LEU A 489 -10.24 14.67 1.77
C LEU A 489 -9.38 15.07 2.98
N ILE A 490 -8.08 15.34 2.79
CA ILE A 490 -7.21 15.94 3.81
C ILE A 490 -7.71 17.35 4.18
N ALA A 491 -8.04 18.18 3.17
CA ALA A 491 -8.57 19.52 3.41
C ALA A 491 -9.89 19.48 4.17
N ALA A 492 -10.83 18.61 3.76
CA ALA A 492 -12.10 18.43 4.46
C ALA A 492 -11.89 18.01 5.93
N GLU A 493 -11.00 17.04 6.19
CA GLU A 493 -10.69 16.57 7.54
C GLU A 493 -10.04 17.67 8.38
N ALA A 494 -9.10 18.42 7.83
CA ALA A 494 -8.46 19.52 8.52
C ALA A 494 -9.45 20.62 8.92
N ILE A 495 -10.40 20.96 8.03
CA ILE A 495 -11.46 21.96 8.34
C ILE A 495 -12.40 21.43 9.43
N VAL A 496 -12.82 20.17 9.39
CA VAL A 496 -13.62 19.57 10.48
C VAL A 496 -12.87 19.61 11.81
N LYS A 497 -11.53 19.59 11.77
CA LYS A 497 -10.66 19.72 12.95
C LYS A 497 -10.37 21.17 13.35
N GLY A 498 -10.96 22.16 12.67
CA GLY A 498 -10.88 23.56 13.02
C GLY A 498 -9.90 24.40 12.19
N ALA A 499 -9.33 23.86 11.12
CA ALA A 499 -8.59 24.66 10.16
C ALA A 499 -9.51 25.69 9.48
N THR A 500 -8.98 26.86 9.18
CA THR A 500 -9.71 27.96 8.53
C THR A 500 -8.95 28.45 7.31
N GLY A 501 -9.65 29.12 6.39
CA GLY A 501 -9.04 29.73 5.21
C GLY A 501 -8.89 28.81 4.00
N GLY A 502 -9.68 27.74 3.93
CA GLY A 502 -9.74 26.87 2.76
C GLY A 502 -10.24 27.61 1.52
N LYS A 503 -9.58 27.42 0.39
CA LYS A 503 -9.87 28.12 -0.87
C LYS A 503 -11.25 27.79 -1.44
N LEU A 504 -11.75 26.57 -1.23
CA LEU A 504 -13.03 26.14 -1.75
C LEU A 504 -14.19 26.42 -0.79
N GLY A 505 -13.91 26.77 0.48
CA GLY A 505 -14.92 27.05 1.49
C GLY A 505 -14.96 26.01 2.61
N GLY A 506 -16.14 25.48 2.93
CA GLY A 506 -16.34 24.50 4.02
C GLY A 506 -15.87 23.09 3.67
N ALA A 507 -15.77 22.24 4.69
CA ALA A 507 -15.34 20.84 4.55
C ALA A 507 -16.23 20.06 3.57
N GLU A 508 -17.54 20.31 3.58
CA GLU A 508 -18.50 19.69 2.68
C GLU A 508 -18.22 19.99 1.20
N VAL A 509 -17.67 21.17 0.90
CA VAL A 509 -17.35 21.54 -0.48
C VAL A 509 -16.20 20.69 -1.00
N TYR A 510 -15.13 20.54 -0.23
CA TYR A 510 -14.00 19.69 -0.59
C TYR A 510 -14.43 18.22 -0.74
N TYR A 511 -15.18 17.72 0.22
CA TYR A 511 -15.72 16.37 0.21
C TYR A 511 -16.58 16.10 -1.05
N ASN A 512 -17.55 16.98 -1.32
CA ASN A 512 -18.48 16.80 -2.43
C ASN A 512 -17.80 16.95 -3.81
N LYS A 513 -16.64 17.60 -3.92
CA LYS A 513 -15.86 17.61 -5.18
C LYS A 513 -15.43 16.20 -5.59
N VAL A 514 -14.94 15.41 -4.64
CA VAL A 514 -14.56 14.01 -4.89
C VAL A 514 -15.80 13.18 -5.20
N LEU A 515 -16.86 13.36 -4.42
CA LEU A 515 -18.12 12.65 -4.62
C LEU A 515 -18.74 12.95 -5.97
N ASP A 516 -18.86 14.23 -6.37
CA ASP A 516 -19.47 14.61 -7.64
C ASP A 516 -18.70 14.07 -8.85
N ARG A 517 -17.35 14.00 -8.76
CA ARG A 517 -16.55 13.34 -9.78
C ARG A 517 -16.88 11.85 -9.87
N ALA A 518 -17.07 11.18 -8.74
CA ALA A 518 -17.43 9.76 -8.69
C ALA A 518 -18.85 9.50 -9.24
N LEU A 519 -19.78 10.40 -9.01
CA LEU A 519 -21.16 10.34 -9.54
C LEU A 519 -21.23 10.69 -11.04
N GLY A 520 -20.26 11.42 -11.59
CA GLY A 520 -20.22 11.81 -12.99
C GLY A 520 -21.47 12.55 -13.44
N THR A 521 -22.25 11.99 -14.37
CA THR A 521 -23.52 12.58 -14.85
C THR A 521 -24.60 12.66 -13.78
N ASN A 522 -24.44 11.94 -12.67
CA ASN A 522 -25.32 11.97 -11.50
C ASN A 522 -24.85 12.98 -10.42
N ALA A 523 -23.87 13.84 -10.74
CA ALA A 523 -23.35 14.84 -9.82
C ALA A 523 -24.50 15.71 -9.27
N GLY A 524 -24.44 15.96 -7.96
CA GLY A 524 -25.50 16.68 -7.25
C GLY A 524 -26.67 15.82 -6.76
N LEU A 525 -26.82 14.57 -7.23
CA LEU A 525 -27.77 13.65 -6.62
C LEU A 525 -27.35 13.28 -5.21
N ASP A 526 -28.28 12.73 -4.46
CA ASP A 526 -28.08 12.29 -3.07
C ASP A 526 -27.89 10.77 -3.00
N PRO A 527 -26.64 10.27 -3.06
CA PRO A 527 -26.37 8.84 -3.08
C PRO A 527 -26.67 8.21 -1.71
N GLN A 528 -27.08 6.96 -1.74
CA GLN A 528 -27.45 6.21 -0.56
C GLN A 528 -26.45 5.07 -0.29
N CYS A 529 -26.15 4.83 0.98
CA CYS A 529 -25.50 3.60 1.42
C CYS A 529 -26.39 2.86 2.39
N ALA A 530 -26.13 1.57 2.60
CA ALA A 530 -26.84 0.83 3.62
C ALA A 530 -26.52 1.43 5.00
N ALA A 531 -27.53 1.75 5.80
CA ALA A 531 -27.32 2.05 7.20
C ALA A 531 -26.63 0.86 7.86
N PHE A 532 -25.58 1.13 8.63
CA PHE A 532 -24.92 0.12 9.45
C PHE A 532 -25.48 0.20 10.87
N PRO A 533 -26.63 -0.42 11.16
CA PRO A 533 -27.14 -0.50 12.52
C PRO A 533 -26.23 -1.44 13.31
N GLU A 534 -26.37 -1.40 14.63
CA GLU A 534 -25.70 -2.34 15.54
C GLU A 534 -26.03 -3.82 15.20
N ASN A 535 -27.07 -4.05 14.39
CA ASN A 535 -27.43 -5.34 13.81
C ASN A 535 -27.34 -5.27 12.28
N ILE A 536 -26.46 -6.06 11.70
CA ILE A 536 -26.13 -6.18 10.26
C ILE A 536 -27.37 -6.43 9.34
N GLN A 537 -28.57 -6.56 9.87
CA GLN A 537 -29.76 -7.01 9.16
C GLN A 537 -30.76 -5.93 8.73
N SER A 538 -30.60 -4.66 9.12
CA SER A 538 -31.48 -3.63 8.60
C SER A 538 -30.85 -2.97 7.37
N LEU A 539 -31.61 -2.93 6.29
CA LEU A 539 -31.23 -2.38 5.00
C LEU A 539 -31.73 -0.93 4.82
N ASP A 540 -31.80 -0.16 5.90
CA ASP A 540 -32.17 1.23 5.77
C ASP A 540 -31.06 1.99 5.03
N ALA A 541 -31.46 2.71 3.98
CA ALA A 541 -30.54 3.53 3.22
C ALA A 541 -30.35 4.90 3.87
N VAL A 542 -29.11 5.37 3.93
CA VAL A 542 -28.76 6.70 4.43
C VAL A 542 -27.96 7.47 3.41
N SER A 543 -28.21 8.77 3.31
CA SER A 543 -27.44 9.66 2.44
C SER A 543 -26.00 9.80 2.92
N TYR A 544 -25.05 9.79 1.97
CA TYR A 544 -23.67 10.14 2.27
C TYR A 544 -23.19 11.43 1.59
N ARG A 545 -24.11 12.24 1.03
CA ARG A 545 -23.77 13.59 0.58
C ARG A 545 -23.53 14.51 1.77
N ALA A 546 -22.40 15.23 1.73
CA ALA A 546 -22.04 16.14 2.80
C ALA A 546 -22.76 17.48 2.69
N THR A 547 -23.15 17.99 3.85
CA THR A 547 -23.61 19.36 4.09
C THR A 547 -22.81 19.96 5.24
N ALA A 548 -22.81 21.27 5.40
CA ALA A 548 -22.16 21.92 6.55
C ALA A 548 -22.69 21.41 7.91
N GLY A 549 -23.93 20.87 7.95
CA GLY A 549 -24.54 20.38 9.17
C GLY A 549 -24.30 18.91 9.50
N ASN A 550 -23.89 18.08 8.51
CA ASN A 550 -23.70 16.64 8.72
C ASN A 550 -22.27 16.15 8.51
N ILE A 551 -21.39 16.95 7.88
CA ILE A 551 -20.01 16.53 7.63
C ILE A 551 -19.30 16.13 8.93
N SER A 552 -18.71 14.95 8.94
CA SER A 552 -18.06 14.37 10.12
C SER A 552 -16.82 13.58 9.74
N ILE A 553 -15.99 13.25 10.73
CA ILE A 553 -14.82 12.39 10.54
C ILE A 553 -15.22 11.01 10.01
N ASP A 554 -16.33 10.44 10.50
CA ASP A 554 -16.80 9.13 10.02
C ASP A 554 -17.23 9.18 8.55
N MET A 555 -17.96 10.24 8.13
CA MET A 555 -18.27 10.44 6.70
C MET A 555 -17.02 10.56 5.83
N ILE A 556 -16.02 11.31 6.30
CA ILE A 556 -14.74 11.45 5.57
C ILE A 556 -14.00 10.11 5.51
N LEU A 557 -13.99 9.32 6.58
CA LEU A 557 -13.40 7.99 6.59
C LEU A 557 -14.12 7.02 5.64
N ASP A 558 -15.45 7.12 5.53
CA ASP A 558 -16.24 6.34 4.57
C ASP A 558 -15.93 6.75 3.14
N GLU A 559 -15.82 8.07 2.86
CA GLU A 559 -15.42 8.53 1.52
C GLU A 559 -13.98 8.13 1.18
N ARG A 560 -13.05 8.21 2.15
CA ARG A 560 -11.69 7.68 1.98
C ARG A 560 -11.69 6.17 1.70
N ALA A 561 -12.60 5.41 2.31
CA ALA A 561 -12.77 3.98 2.02
C ALA A 561 -13.24 3.75 0.58
N ARG A 562 -14.21 4.53 0.10
CA ARG A 562 -14.73 4.45 -1.26
C ARG A 562 -13.70 4.89 -2.29
N GLU A 563 -13.11 6.04 -2.09
CA GLU A 563 -12.21 6.68 -3.05
C GLU A 563 -10.83 6.00 -3.12
N LEU A 564 -10.25 5.72 -1.95
CA LEU A 564 -8.88 5.21 -1.81
C LEU A 564 -8.84 3.69 -1.56
N LEU A 565 -9.89 2.96 -1.95
CA LEU A 565 -9.97 1.51 -1.78
C LEU A 565 -8.73 0.80 -2.33
N GLY A 566 -8.04 0.03 -1.48
CA GLY A 566 -6.82 -0.71 -1.84
C GLY A 566 -5.54 0.11 -1.94
N GLU A 567 -5.61 1.44 -1.84
CA GLU A 567 -4.42 2.29 -1.74
C GLU A 567 -3.80 2.21 -0.33
N TYR A 568 -2.52 2.48 -0.21
CA TYR A 568 -1.69 2.20 0.99
C TYR A 568 -1.95 3.16 2.17
N VAL A 569 -3.24 3.32 2.61
CA VAL A 569 -3.62 4.36 3.60
C VAL A 569 -4.52 3.88 4.74
N ARG A 570 -5.33 2.81 4.58
CA ARG A 570 -6.50 2.57 5.45
C ARG A 570 -6.17 2.46 6.94
N TRP A 571 -5.19 1.65 7.32
CA TRP A 571 -4.84 1.50 8.73
C TRP A 571 -4.34 2.82 9.34
N TYR A 572 -3.57 3.61 8.57
CA TYR A 572 -3.08 4.91 9.02
C TYR A 572 -4.21 5.90 9.25
N ASP A 573 -5.25 5.88 8.41
CA ASP A 573 -6.45 6.72 8.58
C ASP A 573 -7.18 6.40 9.87
N LEU A 574 -7.43 5.12 10.11
CA LEU A 574 -8.14 4.65 11.31
C LEU A 574 -7.34 4.94 12.59
N LYS A 575 -6.03 4.71 12.54
CA LYS A 575 -5.13 5.02 13.64
C LYS A 575 -5.11 6.51 13.94
N ARG A 576 -4.83 7.34 12.92
CA ARG A 576 -4.71 8.79 13.07
C ARG A 576 -5.93 9.40 13.73
N THR A 577 -7.11 9.01 13.30
CA THR A 577 -8.38 9.54 13.77
C THR A 577 -8.85 8.96 15.10
N GLY A 578 -8.12 8.00 15.68
CA GLY A 578 -8.55 7.30 16.89
C GLY A 578 -9.75 6.37 16.68
N LYS A 579 -10.10 6.07 15.41
CA LYS A 579 -11.28 5.28 15.05
C LYS A 579 -10.97 3.78 14.80
N LEU A 580 -9.73 3.33 14.99
CA LEU A 580 -9.32 1.97 14.68
C LEU A 580 -10.18 0.93 15.42
N ILE A 581 -10.25 1.01 16.74
CA ILE A 581 -10.98 0.01 17.55
C ILE A 581 -12.47 0.03 17.24
N GLU A 582 -13.08 1.22 17.28
CA GLU A 582 -14.52 1.40 17.05
C GLU A 582 -14.93 0.83 15.68
N ARG A 583 -14.24 1.24 14.62
CA ARG A 583 -14.62 0.84 13.26
C ARG A 583 -14.29 -0.63 12.96
N VAL A 584 -13.18 -1.12 13.47
CA VAL A 584 -12.81 -2.55 13.29
C VAL A 584 -13.81 -3.45 13.99
N LEU A 585 -14.21 -3.15 15.24
CA LEU A 585 -15.24 -3.94 15.92
C LEU A 585 -16.62 -3.85 15.26
N LYS A 586 -16.93 -2.71 14.63
CA LYS A 586 -18.23 -2.50 13.96
C LYS A 586 -18.30 -3.18 12.59
N TYR A 587 -17.22 -3.15 11.80
CA TYR A 587 -17.26 -3.49 10.39
C TYR A 587 -16.46 -4.74 10.00
N ASN A 588 -15.55 -5.21 10.86
CA ASN A 588 -14.75 -6.42 10.63
C ASN A 588 -15.28 -7.57 11.50
N PRO A 589 -16.05 -8.51 10.93
CA PRO A 589 -16.70 -9.56 11.71
C PRO A 589 -15.71 -10.52 12.36
N TRP A 590 -14.50 -10.70 11.80
CA TRP A 590 -13.45 -11.57 12.39
C TRP A 590 -12.86 -10.94 13.64
N ALA A 591 -12.52 -9.66 13.59
CA ALA A 591 -12.04 -8.92 14.75
C ALA A 591 -13.13 -8.75 15.82
N ALA A 592 -14.37 -8.48 15.42
CA ALA A 592 -15.52 -8.42 16.33
C ALA A 592 -15.75 -9.74 17.07
N LYS A 593 -15.62 -10.88 16.36
CA LYS A 593 -15.75 -12.22 16.95
C LYS A 593 -14.62 -12.52 17.95
N SER A 594 -13.38 -12.17 17.63
CA SER A 594 -12.25 -12.36 18.53
C SER A 594 -12.30 -11.41 19.73
N ASN A 595 -12.83 -10.20 19.51
CA ASN A 595 -12.90 -9.12 20.48
C ASN A 595 -11.57 -8.85 21.22
N SER A 596 -10.46 -8.99 20.50
CA SER A 596 -9.10 -8.94 21.06
C SER A 596 -8.37 -7.63 20.78
N ILE A 597 -8.92 -6.76 19.90
CA ILE A 597 -8.34 -5.46 19.60
C ILE A 597 -8.36 -4.54 20.83
N LYS A 598 -7.24 -3.84 21.11
CA LYS A 598 -7.03 -3.00 22.29
C LYS A 598 -6.24 -1.75 21.92
N GLU A 599 -6.12 -0.80 22.84
CA GLU A 599 -5.34 0.44 22.68
C GLU A 599 -3.88 0.19 22.28
N ILE A 600 -3.25 -0.89 22.74
CA ILE A 600 -1.88 -1.22 22.36
C ILE A 600 -1.73 -1.38 20.85
N HIS A 601 -2.78 -1.79 20.14
CA HIS A 601 -2.75 -2.06 18.69
C HIS A 601 -2.74 -0.80 17.81
N TYR A 602 -2.79 0.39 18.39
CA TYR A 602 -2.49 1.64 17.68
C TYR A 602 -0.99 1.79 17.36
N LEU A 603 -0.14 1.00 18.00
CA LEU A 603 1.25 0.80 17.60
C LEU A 603 1.49 -0.69 17.36
N ARG A 604 2.50 -1.00 16.59
CA ARG A 604 2.96 -2.37 16.39
C ARG A 604 4.10 -2.69 17.38
N PRO A 605 4.28 -3.95 17.79
CA PRO A 605 5.44 -4.31 18.60
C PRO A 605 6.73 -4.14 17.78
N ILE A 606 7.80 -3.70 18.44
CA ILE A 606 9.15 -3.71 17.88
C ILE A 606 9.51 -5.17 17.58
N PRO A 607 10.03 -5.50 16.39
CA PRO A 607 10.39 -6.88 16.06
C PRO A 607 11.41 -7.46 17.06
N GLN A 608 11.20 -8.70 17.49
CA GLN A 608 12.03 -9.32 18.55
C GLN A 608 13.50 -9.39 18.15
N ASN A 609 13.80 -9.70 16.89
CA ASN A 609 15.19 -9.75 16.41
C ASN A 609 15.93 -8.42 16.59
N GLU A 610 15.24 -7.29 16.43
CA GLU A 610 15.85 -5.97 16.58
C GLU A 610 16.18 -5.66 18.04
N ILE A 611 15.32 -6.11 18.97
CA ILE A 611 15.58 -6.02 20.40
C ILE A 611 16.78 -6.86 20.78
N ASP A 612 16.83 -8.11 20.31
CA ASP A 612 17.88 -9.09 20.66
C ASP A 612 19.25 -8.71 20.07
N LEU A 613 19.27 -8.05 18.93
CA LEU A 613 20.50 -7.63 18.24
C LEU A 613 21.05 -6.29 18.74
N SER A 614 20.22 -5.44 19.37
CA SER A 614 20.63 -4.11 19.83
C SER A 614 21.39 -4.18 21.18
N PHE A 615 22.33 -3.24 21.36
CA PHE A 615 23.03 -3.07 22.62
C PHE A 615 23.29 -1.58 22.91
N PRO A 616 22.76 -1.02 24.02
CA PRO A 616 21.81 -1.69 24.93
C PRO A 616 20.53 -2.16 24.22
N ALA A 617 19.89 -3.19 24.76
CA ALA A 617 18.66 -3.72 24.18
C ALA A 617 17.57 -2.63 24.10
N MET A 618 16.93 -2.51 22.94
CA MET A 618 15.80 -1.59 22.77
C MET A 618 14.63 -2.00 23.67
N SER A 619 13.94 -1.01 24.22
CA SER A 619 12.67 -1.25 24.91
C SER A 619 11.57 -1.63 23.94
N GLN A 620 10.67 -2.54 24.31
CA GLN A 620 9.45 -2.84 23.58
C GLN A 620 8.39 -1.73 23.75
N ASN A 621 7.45 -1.62 22.84
CA ASN A 621 6.26 -0.80 23.03
C ASN A 621 5.40 -1.32 24.19
N THR A 622 4.88 -0.42 25.00
CA THR A 622 4.11 -0.79 26.20
C THR A 622 2.94 -1.71 25.85
N GLY A 623 2.85 -2.82 26.55
CA GLY A 623 1.76 -3.79 26.40
C GLY A 623 2.08 -5.02 25.54
N TYR A 624 3.27 -5.04 24.90
CA TYR A 624 3.77 -6.18 24.14
C TYR A 624 4.89 -6.92 24.85
#